data_e7759cdb6d68a477ed85e63b4a23a76d
#
_entry.id   e7759cdb6d68a477ed85e63b4a23a76d
#
_cell.length_a   1.000
_cell.length_b   1.000
_cell.length_c   1.000
_cell.angle_alpha   90.00
_cell.angle_beta   90.00
_cell.angle_gamma   90.00
#
_symmetry.space_group_name_H-M   'P 1'
#
loop_
_entity.id
_entity.type
_entity.pdbx_description
1 polymer ?
#
loop_
_entity_poly.entity_id
_entity_poly.type
_entity_poly.pdbx_seq_one_letter_code
_entity_poly.pdbx_strand_id
1 'polypeptide(L)'
;MSPRKVGVVVALVRGRTVAEALTILEHTPRRSALPIKKVIESARANADHNHNLKPDTLTITEISVSPGARIKRFRPAARGQALPFQRRTSHIRVVVDGEARAAKKPAKAEKEAK
;
A
#
# COMPACT_ATOMS: atom_id res chain seq x y z
N MET A 1 -4.39 -7.82 8.73
CA MET A 1 -3.53 -7.29 9.79
C MET A 1 -4.15 -6.06 10.40
N SER A 2 -3.89 -5.82 11.67
CA SER A 2 -4.44 -4.63 12.30
C SER A 2 -3.78 -3.36 11.79
N PRO A 3 -4.52 -2.25 11.71
CA PRO A 3 -3.94 -0.98 11.25
C PRO A 3 -2.75 -0.51 12.08
N ARG A 4 -2.75 -0.81 13.35
CA ARG A 4 -1.68 -0.42 14.26
C ARG A 4 -0.34 -1.08 13.90
N LYS A 5 -0.37 -2.36 13.55
CA LYS A 5 0.83 -3.10 13.14
C LYS A 5 1.33 -2.66 11.78
N VAL A 6 0.41 -2.42 10.86
CA VAL A 6 0.76 -1.92 9.52
C VAL A 6 1.34 -0.52 9.60
N GLY A 7 0.82 0.33 10.47
CA GLY A 7 1.30 1.69 10.66
C GLY A 7 2.77 1.78 11.06
N VAL A 8 3.28 0.81 11.80
CA VAL A 8 4.70 0.77 12.18
C VAL A 8 5.60 0.69 10.94
N VAL A 9 5.22 -0.15 9.99
CA VAL A 9 6.00 -0.30 8.74
C VAL A 9 5.78 0.89 7.81
N VAL A 10 4.57 1.42 7.74
CA VAL A 10 4.26 2.59 6.94
C VAL A 10 5.13 3.79 7.33
N ALA A 11 5.39 3.96 8.62
CA ALA A 11 6.24 5.06 9.10
C ALA A 11 7.65 5.01 8.54
N LEU A 12 8.15 3.83 8.19
CA LEU A 12 9.50 3.67 7.63
C LEU A 12 9.62 4.21 6.21
N VAL A 13 8.52 4.22 5.46
CA VAL A 13 8.54 4.59 4.04
C VAL A 13 7.89 5.94 3.78
N ARG A 14 7.35 6.57 4.80
CA ARG A 14 6.69 7.87 4.64
C ARG A 14 7.67 8.95 4.21
N GLY A 15 7.32 9.68 3.15
CA GLY A 15 8.15 10.77 2.66
C GLY A 15 9.37 10.36 1.84
N ARG A 16 9.47 9.08 1.47
CA ARG A 16 10.59 8.58 0.67
C ARG A 16 10.20 8.44 -0.79
N THR A 17 11.23 8.32 -1.65
CA THR A 17 10.97 7.99 -3.05
C THR A 17 10.47 6.56 -3.15
N VAL A 18 9.78 6.25 -4.24
CA VAL A 18 9.25 4.89 -4.46
C VAL A 18 10.38 3.86 -4.49
N ALA A 19 11.48 4.17 -5.17
CA ALA A 19 12.62 3.25 -5.24
C ALA A 19 13.21 2.94 -3.87
N GLU A 20 13.41 3.98 -3.04
CA GLU A 20 13.90 3.79 -1.68
C GLU A 20 12.92 3.01 -0.82
N ALA A 21 11.63 3.30 -0.95
CA ALA A 21 10.60 2.62 -0.19
C ALA A 21 10.56 1.13 -0.49
N LEU A 22 10.64 0.76 -1.76
CA LEU A 22 10.65 -0.64 -2.16
C LEU A 22 11.87 -1.38 -1.62
N THR A 23 13.04 -0.74 -1.66
CA THR A 23 14.27 -1.31 -1.09
C THR A 23 14.16 -1.52 0.41
N ILE A 24 13.64 -0.54 1.13
CA ILE A 24 13.45 -0.64 2.57
C ILE A 24 12.51 -1.79 2.91
N LEU A 25 11.41 -1.93 2.18
CA LEU A 25 10.42 -2.97 2.44
C LEU A 25 10.96 -4.36 2.15
N GLU A 26 11.84 -4.51 1.16
CA GLU A 26 12.47 -5.80 0.88
C GLU A 26 13.33 -6.29 2.04
N HIS A 27 13.92 -5.37 2.79
CA HIS A 27 14.80 -5.70 3.91
C HIS A 27 14.10 -5.64 5.27
N THR A 28 12.83 -5.29 5.30
CA THR A 28 12.08 -5.19 6.55
C THR A 28 11.52 -6.56 6.94
N PRO A 29 11.92 -7.10 8.11
CA PRO A 29 11.47 -8.43 8.53
C PRO A 29 10.11 -8.38 9.22
N ARG A 30 9.13 -7.76 8.58
CA ARG A 30 7.78 -7.65 9.08
C ARG A 30 6.80 -8.21 8.07
N ARG A 31 5.79 -8.93 8.56
CA ARG A 31 4.77 -9.51 7.70
C ARG A 31 4.00 -8.47 6.90
N SER A 32 3.78 -7.31 7.47
CA SER A 32 3.04 -6.23 6.81
C SER A 32 3.82 -5.55 5.69
N ALA A 33 5.14 -5.77 5.60
CA ALA A 33 5.95 -5.16 4.55
C ALA A 33 5.53 -5.62 3.15
N LEU A 34 5.17 -6.88 2.98
CA LEU A 34 4.79 -7.41 1.67
C LEU A 34 3.52 -6.77 1.11
N PRO A 35 2.40 -6.69 1.84
CA PRO A 35 1.22 -6.00 1.36
C PRO A 35 1.48 -4.53 1.03
N ILE A 36 2.25 -3.83 1.85
CA ILE A 36 2.59 -2.43 1.61
C ILE A 36 3.41 -2.29 0.34
N LYS A 37 4.38 -3.17 0.15
CA LYS A 37 5.19 -3.20 -1.07
C LYS A 37 4.33 -3.37 -2.31
N LYS A 38 3.36 -4.27 -2.27
CA LYS A 38 2.44 -4.51 -3.38
C LYS A 38 1.61 -3.27 -3.71
N VAL A 39 1.12 -2.56 -2.71
CA VAL A 39 0.34 -1.34 -2.93
C VAL A 39 1.20 -0.26 -3.57
N ILE A 40 2.43 -0.10 -3.11
CA ILE A 40 3.37 0.89 -3.67
C ILE A 40 3.72 0.53 -5.12
N GLU A 41 3.96 -0.73 -5.41
CA GLU A 41 4.22 -1.19 -6.79
C GLU A 41 3.02 -0.92 -7.69
N SER A 42 1.82 -1.13 -7.19
CA SER A 42 0.59 -0.83 -7.92
C SER A 42 0.45 0.67 -8.21
N ALA A 43 0.74 1.51 -7.23
CA ALA A 43 0.71 2.95 -7.40
C ALA A 43 1.75 3.41 -8.42
N ARG A 44 2.94 2.83 -8.38
CA ARG A 44 4.00 3.11 -9.35
C ARG A 44 3.56 2.74 -10.76
N ALA A 45 3.00 1.57 -10.93
CA ALA A 45 2.50 1.11 -12.23
C ALA A 45 1.39 2.02 -12.75
N ASN A 46 0.47 2.42 -11.90
CA ASN A 46 -0.61 3.34 -12.28
C ASN A 46 -0.06 4.70 -12.71
N ALA A 47 0.92 5.22 -11.97
CA ALA A 47 1.53 6.49 -12.32
C ALA A 47 2.25 6.43 -13.67
N ASP A 48 2.98 5.37 -13.92
CA ASP A 48 3.71 5.18 -15.18
C ASP A 48 2.77 4.97 -16.36
N HIS A 49 1.81 4.08 -16.20
CA HIS A 49 0.95 3.67 -17.31
C HIS A 49 -0.24 4.58 -17.54
N ASN A 50 -0.88 5.05 -16.48
CA ASN A 50 -2.12 5.79 -16.59
C ASN A 50 -1.93 7.31 -16.62
N HIS A 51 -0.90 7.80 -15.96
CA HIS A 51 -0.66 9.23 -15.81
C HIS A 51 0.61 9.73 -16.50
N ASN A 52 1.33 8.83 -17.18
CA ASN A 52 2.56 9.16 -17.90
C ASN A 52 3.60 9.89 -17.05
N LEU A 53 3.73 9.50 -15.80
CA LEU A 53 4.76 10.01 -14.92
C LEU A 53 6.04 9.18 -15.05
N LYS A 54 7.19 9.81 -14.87
CA LYS A 54 8.46 9.09 -14.89
C LYS A 54 8.61 8.25 -13.62
N PRO A 55 8.77 6.93 -13.73
CA PRO A 55 8.88 6.08 -12.52
C PRO A 55 10.04 6.45 -11.61
N ASP A 56 11.13 6.92 -12.17
CA ASP A 56 12.34 7.25 -11.41
C ASP A 56 12.18 8.51 -10.55
N THR A 57 11.21 9.35 -10.86
CA THR A 57 10.98 10.59 -10.15
C THR A 57 9.87 10.51 -9.11
N LEU A 58 9.22 9.35 -9.00
CA LEU A 58 8.10 9.19 -8.09
C LEU A 58 8.51 9.25 -6.63
N THR A 59 7.77 10.05 -5.87
CA THR A 59 7.92 10.14 -4.43
C THR A 59 6.58 9.84 -3.77
N ILE A 60 6.61 9.30 -2.58
CA ILE A 60 5.41 9.03 -1.81
C ILE A 60 5.03 10.31 -1.08
N THR A 61 3.96 10.97 -1.55
CA THR A 61 3.47 12.19 -0.93
C THR A 61 2.59 11.92 0.27
N GLU A 62 1.84 10.84 0.20
CA GLU A 62 0.97 10.44 1.30
C GLU A 62 0.87 8.93 1.34
N ILE A 63 0.97 8.38 2.53
CA ILE A 63 0.68 6.97 2.77
C ILE A 63 -0.08 6.88 4.09
N SER A 64 -1.24 6.27 4.05
CA SER A 64 -2.11 6.17 5.21
C SER A 64 -2.68 4.78 5.35
N VAL A 65 -2.98 4.42 6.58
CA VAL A 65 -3.61 3.16 6.94
C VAL A 65 -4.87 3.46 7.70
N SER A 66 -5.98 2.89 7.28
CA SER A 66 -7.25 3.04 7.97
C SER A 66 -7.81 1.67 8.33
N PRO A 67 -8.66 1.60 9.37
CA PRO A 67 -9.30 0.34 9.74
C PRO A 67 -10.18 -0.19 8.62
N GLY A 68 -10.05 -1.48 8.35
CA GLY A 68 -10.92 -2.18 7.41
C GLY A 68 -12.01 -2.94 8.14
N ALA A 69 -12.61 -3.89 7.45
CA ALA A 69 -13.65 -4.74 8.02
C ALA A 69 -13.11 -5.55 9.20
N ARG A 70 -13.93 -5.70 10.22
CA ARG A 70 -13.60 -6.54 11.37
C ARG A 70 -14.33 -7.87 11.23
N ILE A 71 -13.55 -8.95 11.17
CA ILE A 71 -14.09 -10.28 11.05
C ILE A 71 -14.26 -10.84 12.45
N LYS A 72 -15.52 -11.08 12.85
CA LYS A 72 -15.83 -11.61 14.17
C LYS A 72 -15.61 -13.12 14.18
N ARG A 73 -14.88 -13.61 15.15
CA ARG A 73 -14.60 -15.03 15.34
C ARG A 73 -14.68 -15.39 16.81
N PHE A 74 -14.76 -16.68 17.09
CA PHE A 74 -14.82 -17.18 18.44
C PHE A 74 -13.62 -18.08 18.71
N ARG A 75 -13.08 -17.96 19.90
CA ARG A 75 -11.96 -18.77 20.36
C ARG A 75 -12.48 -19.72 21.44
N PRO A 76 -12.19 -21.02 21.34
CA PRO A 76 -12.55 -21.95 22.42
C PRO A 76 -11.88 -21.56 23.73
N ALA A 77 -12.63 -21.65 24.82
CA ALA A 77 -12.14 -21.36 26.16
C ALA A 77 -12.44 -22.53 27.08
N ALA A 78 -11.92 -22.49 28.31
CA ALA A 78 -12.16 -23.50 29.31
C ALA A 78 -13.65 -23.68 29.58
N ARG A 79 -14.07 -24.90 29.94
CA ARG A 79 -15.45 -25.24 30.28
C ARG A 79 -16.46 -25.03 29.10
N GLY A 80 -15.98 -25.21 27.89
CA GLY A 80 -16.85 -25.14 26.72
C GLY A 80 -17.32 -23.73 26.35
N GLN A 81 -16.77 -22.72 26.98
CA GLN A 81 -17.10 -21.33 26.63
C GLN A 81 -16.40 -20.90 25.35
N ALA A 82 -17.04 -20.03 24.58
CA ALA A 82 -16.45 -19.43 23.41
C ALA A 82 -16.19 -17.96 23.69
N LEU A 83 -14.94 -17.52 23.55
CA LEU A 83 -14.57 -16.13 23.74
C LEU A 83 -14.56 -15.42 22.37
N PRO A 84 -15.28 -14.31 22.26
CA PRO A 84 -15.29 -13.56 21.00
C PRO A 84 -13.96 -12.85 20.79
N PHE A 85 -13.50 -12.81 19.56
CA PHE A 85 -12.38 -11.97 19.15
C PHE A 85 -12.63 -11.45 17.74
N GLN A 86 -11.91 -10.42 17.37
CA GLN A 86 -12.04 -9.80 16.07
C GLN A 86 -10.72 -9.86 15.33
N ARG A 87 -10.77 -10.34 14.09
CA ARG A 87 -9.62 -10.23 13.19
C ARG A 87 -9.74 -8.87 12.50
N ARG A 88 -8.82 -8.00 12.82
CA ARG A 88 -8.81 -6.65 12.25
C ARG A 88 -8.11 -6.66 10.91
N THR A 89 -8.65 -5.91 9.98
CA THR A 89 -8.05 -5.70 8.67
C THR A 89 -7.76 -4.22 8.48
N SER A 90 -7.03 -3.91 7.42
CA SER A 90 -6.59 -2.55 7.15
C SER A 90 -6.78 -2.19 5.69
N HIS A 91 -7.05 -0.93 5.44
CA HIS A 91 -6.98 -0.33 4.11
C HIS A 91 -5.72 0.51 4.03
N ILE A 92 -4.94 0.29 2.99
CA ILE A 92 -3.69 1.03 2.76
C ILE A 92 -3.91 1.93 1.56
N ARG A 93 -3.66 3.22 1.75
CA ARG A 93 -3.75 4.19 0.68
C ARG A 93 -2.39 4.82 0.46
N VAL A 94 -1.94 4.79 -0.79
CA VAL A 94 -0.66 5.39 -1.18
C VAL A 94 -0.92 6.41 -2.27
N VAL A 95 -0.40 7.61 -2.08
CA VAL A 95 -0.44 8.66 -3.08
C VAL A 95 1.00 8.95 -3.48
N VAL A 96 1.28 8.83 -4.77
CA VAL A 96 2.60 9.13 -5.32
C VAL A 96 2.50 10.31 -6.28
N ASP A 97 3.60 11.03 -6.40
CA ASP A 97 3.71 12.15 -7.32
C ASP A 97 5.08 12.15 -7.95
N GLY A 98 5.20 12.75 -9.12
CA GLY A 98 6.46 12.78 -9.83
C GLY A 98 6.39 13.70 -11.04
N GLU A 99 7.46 13.71 -11.83
CA GLU A 99 7.53 14.53 -13.02
C GLU A 99 6.77 13.90 -14.19
N ALA A 100 6.03 14.70 -14.91
CA ALA A 100 5.33 14.24 -16.09
C ALA A 100 6.32 13.85 -17.18
N ARG A 101 6.04 12.73 -17.82
CA ARG A 101 6.80 12.30 -18.99
C ARG A 101 6.32 13.10 -20.19
N ALA A 102 7.22 13.38 -21.13
CA ALA A 102 6.80 13.91 -22.41
C ALA A 102 5.77 12.96 -23.05
N ALA A 103 4.80 13.49 -23.75
CA ALA A 103 3.66 12.73 -24.27
C ALA A 103 4.12 11.66 -25.26
N LYS A 104 4.47 10.48 -24.77
CA LYS A 104 4.98 9.37 -25.56
C LYS A 104 4.04 8.19 -25.69
N LYS A 105 2.91 8.23 -25.03
CA LYS A 105 1.97 7.10 -25.02
C LYS A 105 0.57 7.54 -25.43
N PRO A 106 0.41 8.15 -26.62
CA PRO A 106 -0.91 8.64 -27.02
C PRO A 106 -1.94 7.52 -27.15
N ALA A 107 -1.55 6.38 -27.70
CA ALA A 107 -2.46 5.24 -27.85
C ALA A 107 -2.97 4.73 -26.51
N LYS A 108 -2.11 4.73 -25.52
CA LYS A 108 -2.45 4.27 -24.18
C LYS A 108 -3.34 5.28 -23.47
N ALA A 109 -3.05 6.56 -23.62
CA ALA A 109 -3.89 7.62 -23.09
C ALA A 109 -5.29 7.59 -23.70
N GLU A 110 -5.40 7.31 -25.00
CA GLU A 110 -6.68 7.15 -25.67
C GLU A 110 -7.49 6.00 -25.09
N LYS A 111 -6.86 4.87 -24.81
CA LYS A 111 -7.54 3.74 -24.19
C LYS A 111 -8.09 4.08 -22.82
N GLU A 112 -7.38 4.87 -22.08
CA GLU A 112 -7.80 5.27 -20.75
C GLU A 112 -8.88 6.33 -20.76
N ALA A 113 -8.92 7.17 -21.78
CA ALA A 113 -9.96 8.17 -21.97
C ALA A 113 -11.32 7.55 -22.31
N LYS A 114 -11.33 6.31 -22.74
CA LYS A 114 -12.56 5.58 -23.03
C LYS A 114 -13.07 4.86 -21.80
#